data_95ea79eccce55d50b79e18ba34b5a1a8
#
_entry.id   95ea79eccce55d50b79e18ba34b5a1a8
#
_cell.length_a   1.000
_cell.length_b   1.000
_cell.length_c   1.000
_cell.angle_alpha   90.00
_cell.angle_beta   90.00
_cell.angle_gamma   90.00
#
_symmetry.space_group_name_H-M   'P 1'
#
loop_
_entity.id
_entity.type
_entity.pdbx_description
1 polymer ?
#
loop_
_entity_poly.entity_id
_entity_poly.type
_entity_poly.pdbx_seq_one_letter_code
_entity_poly.pdbx_strand_id
1 'polypeptide(L)'
;MAITARWLKMFGIRAMALVFIILLQRYSDRNNRVLMNHERIHLRQQWELLVVPFFILYIYEYVRNIWNGMTTTDAYRNISFEREAKANEKNLNYLSERKRNAWRKY
;
A
#
# COMPACT_ATOMS: atom_id res chain seq x y z
N MET A 1 14.30 1.97 1.39
CA MET A 1 15.07 1.62 0.18
C MET A 1 14.13 1.13 -0.91
N ALA A 2 14.35 1.53 -2.15
CA ALA A 2 13.51 1.11 -3.27
C ALA A 2 14.31 0.25 -4.23
N ILE A 3 13.74 -0.89 -4.64
CA ILE A 3 14.36 -1.86 -5.55
C ILE A 3 13.44 -2.08 -6.73
N THR A 4 13.98 -2.14 -7.93
CA THR A 4 13.22 -2.44 -9.13
C THR A 4 13.05 -3.95 -9.28
N ALA A 5 11.82 -4.41 -9.46
CA ALA A 5 11.49 -5.82 -9.61
C ALA A 5 10.60 -6.01 -10.84
N ARG A 6 11.19 -6.47 -11.92
CA ARG A 6 10.47 -6.63 -13.20
C ARG A 6 9.34 -7.66 -13.15
N TRP A 7 9.46 -8.66 -12.27
CA TRP A 7 8.44 -9.71 -12.15
C TRP A 7 7.07 -9.14 -11.72
N LEU A 8 7.04 -7.96 -11.10
CA LEU A 8 5.78 -7.31 -10.72
C LEU A 8 4.89 -7.03 -11.94
N LYS A 9 5.49 -6.85 -13.11
CA LYS A 9 4.74 -6.59 -14.34
C LYS A 9 3.85 -7.76 -14.71
N MET A 10 4.27 -9.00 -14.42
CA MET A 10 3.49 -10.20 -14.70
C MET A 10 2.17 -10.23 -13.95
N PHE A 11 2.10 -9.58 -12.80
CA PHE A 11 0.92 -9.53 -11.94
C PHE A 11 0.17 -8.21 -12.05
N GLY A 12 0.59 -7.32 -12.94
CA GLY A 12 -0.01 -6.00 -13.07
C GLY A 12 0.24 -5.08 -11.86
N ILE A 13 1.23 -5.41 -11.06
CA ILE A 13 1.57 -4.64 -9.86
C ILE A 13 2.64 -3.61 -10.23
N ARG A 14 2.36 -2.34 -9.93
CA ARG A 14 3.28 -1.26 -10.25
C ARG A 14 4.35 -1.07 -9.17
N ALA A 15 3.96 -1.27 -7.91
CA ALA A 15 4.87 -1.14 -6.78
C ALA A 15 4.34 -1.95 -5.61
N MET A 16 5.23 -2.33 -4.70
CA MET A 16 4.88 -3.07 -3.50
C MET A 16 5.81 -2.64 -2.37
N ALA A 17 5.25 -2.43 -1.17
CA ALA A 17 6.03 -2.13 0.02
C ALA A 17 6.16 -3.38 0.88
N LEU A 18 7.39 -3.72 1.27
CA LEU A 18 7.69 -4.86 2.12
C LEU A 18 8.63 -4.41 3.23
N VAL A 19 8.11 -4.28 4.45
CA VAL A 19 8.84 -3.88 5.67
C VAL A 19 9.61 -2.58 5.46
N PHE A 20 10.85 -2.64 4.96
CA PHE A 20 11.71 -1.48 4.74
C PHE A 20 12.04 -1.28 3.26
N ILE A 21 11.45 -2.08 2.37
CA ILE A 21 11.82 -2.12 0.96
C ILE A 21 10.61 -1.81 0.11
N ILE A 22 10.78 -0.94 -0.88
CA ILE A 22 9.77 -0.62 -1.87
C ILE A 22 10.20 -1.28 -3.18
N LEU A 23 9.36 -2.18 -3.70
CA LEU A 23 9.59 -2.82 -4.99
C LEU A 23 8.82 -2.07 -6.07
N LEU A 24 9.48 -1.72 -7.16
CA LEU A 24 8.90 -0.95 -8.26
C LEU A 24 8.87 -1.80 -9.53
N GLN A 25 7.79 -1.70 -10.30
CA GLN A 25 7.67 -2.36 -11.59
C GLN A 25 8.67 -1.80 -12.61
N ARG A 26 8.86 -0.47 -12.59
CA ARG A 26 9.77 0.22 -13.51
C ARG A 26 10.77 1.04 -12.73
N TYR A 27 12.00 1.11 -13.22
CA TYR A 27 13.03 1.93 -12.59
C TYR A 27 12.62 3.40 -12.51
N SER A 28 11.98 3.92 -13.55
CA SER A 28 11.52 5.31 -13.59
C SER A 28 10.53 5.67 -12.49
N ASP A 29 9.83 4.69 -11.93
CA ASP A 29 8.86 4.94 -10.85
C ASP A 29 9.54 5.42 -9.56
N ARG A 30 10.84 5.27 -9.43
CA ARG A 30 11.60 5.78 -8.28
C ARG A 30 11.50 7.29 -8.14
N ASN A 31 11.30 8.00 -9.24
CA ASN A 31 11.18 9.46 -9.26
C ASN A 31 9.72 9.92 -9.16
N ASN A 32 8.78 8.99 -9.10
CA ASN A 32 7.37 9.33 -8.92
C ASN A 32 7.10 9.56 -7.44
N ARG A 33 7.09 10.82 -7.03
CA ARG A 33 6.95 11.20 -5.61
C ARG A 33 5.61 10.76 -5.03
N VAL A 34 4.54 10.80 -5.82
CA VAL A 34 3.20 10.39 -5.36
C VAL A 34 3.20 8.90 -5.08
N LEU A 35 3.72 8.09 -6.01
CA LEU A 35 3.81 6.63 -5.83
C LEU A 35 4.69 6.27 -4.64
N MET A 36 5.85 6.92 -4.52
CA MET A 36 6.76 6.65 -3.42
C MET A 36 6.14 7.02 -2.07
N ASN A 37 5.41 8.13 -2.02
CA ASN A 37 4.71 8.54 -0.81
C ASN A 37 3.63 7.51 -0.44
N HIS A 38 2.87 7.02 -1.41
CA HIS A 38 1.88 5.97 -1.21
C HIS A 38 2.51 4.73 -0.54
N GLU A 39 3.64 4.26 -1.07
CA GLU A 39 4.31 3.07 -0.54
C GLU A 39 4.92 3.32 0.85
N ARG A 40 5.38 4.54 1.13
CA ARG A 40 5.87 4.90 2.46
C ARG A 40 4.76 4.89 3.50
N ILE A 41 3.54 5.26 3.10
CA ILE A 41 2.38 5.16 4.00
C ILE A 41 2.18 3.69 4.41
N HIS A 42 2.27 2.76 3.45
CA HIS A 42 2.17 1.33 3.76
C HIS A 42 3.27 0.85 4.70
N LEU A 43 4.50 1.34 4.52
CA LEU A 43 5.59 0.98 5.45
C LEU A 43 5.28 1.43 6.87
N ARG A 44 4.70 2.62 7.04
CA ARG A 44 4.30 3.12 8.36
C ARG A 44 3.19 2.26 8.94
N GLN A 45 2.20 1.85 8.13
CA GLN A 45 1.14 0.96 8.56
C GLN A 45 1.71 -0.38 9.04
N GLN A 46 2.67 -0.94 8.30
CA GLN A 46 3.33 -2.20 8.67
C GLN A 46 4.07 -2.09 10.00
N TRP A 47 4.75 -0.96 10.24
CA TRP A 47 5.42 -0.72 11.50
C TRP A 47 4.46 -0.69 12.68
N GLU A 48 3.33 0.01 12.52
CA GLU A 48 2.35 0.18 13.60
C GLU A 48 1.70 -1.13 14.01
N LEU A 49 1.44 -1.99 13.04
CA LEU A 49 0.73 -3.25 13.26
C LEU A 49 1.66 -4.44 13.42
N LEU A 50 2.98 -4.23 13.27
CA LEU A 50 3.92 -5.31 13.03
C LEU A 50 3.60 -5.98 11.69
N VAL A 51 4.59 -6.63 11.08
CA VAL A 51 4.47 -7.07 9.69
C VAL A 51 3.39 -8.15 9.50
N VAL A 52 3.40 -9.17 10.37
CA VAL A 52 2.49 -10.32 10.20
C VAL A 52 1.03 -9.93 10.41
N PRO A 53 0.65 -9.24 11.50
CA PRO A 53 -0.73 -8.78 11.66
C PRO A 53 -1.19 -7.85 10.54
N PHE A 54 -0.31 -6.99 10.02
CA PHE A 54 -0.65 -6.13 8.89
C PHE A 54 -1.10 -6.96 7.68
N PHE A 55 -0.30 -7.95 7.28
CA PHE A 55 -0.63 -8.77 6.12
C PHE A 55 -1.84 -9.65 6.34
N ILE A 56 -2.05 -10.14 7.56
CA ILE A 56 -3.26 -10.92 7.87
C ILE A 56 -4.51 -10.07 7.67
N LEU A 57 -4.52 -8.83 8.20
CA LEU A 57 -5.64 -7.92 8.03
C LEU A 57 -5.83 -7.52 6.58
N TYR A 58 -4.74 -7.28 5.88
CA TYR A 58 -4.75 -6.90 4.47
C TYR A 58 -5.44 -7.98 3.63
N ILE A 59 -5.00 -9.21 3.79
CA ILE A 59 -5.55 -10.35 3.05
C ILE A 59 -7.00 -10.60 3.47
N TYR A 60 -7.30 -10.50 4.77
CA TYR A 60 -8.66 -10.67 5.26
C TYR A 60 -9.63 -9.68 4.59
N GLU A 61 -9.27 -8.40 4.55
CA GLU A 61 -10.13 -7.39 3.93
C GLU A 61 -10.30 -7.65 2.44
N TYR A 62 -9.22 -8.05 1.77
CA TYR A 62 -9.29 -8.36 0.34
C TYR A 62 -10.26 -9.52 0.08
N VAL A 63 -10.10 -10.63 0.81
CA VAL A 63 -10.96 -11.81 0.64
C VAL A 63 -12.41 -11.46 0.97
N ARG A 64 -12.64 -10.73 2.06
CA ARG A 64 -13.98 -10.27 2.41
C ARG A 64 -14.62 -9.45 1.29
N ASN A 65 -13.86 -8.56 0.67
CA ASN A 65 -14.36 -7.74 -0.43
C ASN A 65 -14.71 -8.58 -1.64
N ILE A 66 -13.91 -9.58 -1.97
CA ILE A 66 -14.22 -10.54 -3.06
C ILE A 66 -15.49 -11.31 -2.72
N TRP A 67 -15.61 -11.79 -1.47
CA TRP A 67 -16.79 -12.52 -1.01
C TRP A 67 -18.07 -11.68 -1.14
N ASN A 68 -17.94 -10.38 -0.94
CA ASN A 68 -19.05 -9.44 -1.05
C ASN A 68 -19.36 -9.03 -2.50
N GLY A 69 -18.74 -9.68 -3.48
CA GLY A 69 -19.07 -9.47 -4.90
C GLY A 69 -18.21 -8.45 -5.62
N MET A 70 -17.17 -7.91 -5.00
CA MET A 70 -16.29 -6.97 -5.67
C MET A 70 -15.38 -7.66 -6.70
N THR A 71 -15.04 -6.95 -7.77
CA THR A 71 -14.00 -7.39 -8.69
C THR A 71 -12.65 -7.38 -7.95
N THR A 72 -11.64 -8.06 -8.52
CA THR A 72 -10.30 -8.07 -7.91
C THR A 72 -9.74 -6.66 -7.76
N THR A 73 -9.93 -5.80 -8.76
CA THR A 73 -9.47 -4.42 -8.71
C THR A 73 -10.17 -3.63 -7.61
N ASP A 74 -11.50 -3.73 -7.54
CA ASP A 74 -12.26 -3.00 -6.53
C ASP A 74 -12.00 -3.54 -5.12
N ALA A 75 -11.84 -4.86 -4.99
CA ALA A 75 -11.52 -5.48 -3.71
C ALA A 75 -10.20 -4.94 -3.16
N TYR A 76 -9.20 -4.81 -4.01
CA TYR A 76 -7.91 -4.24 -3.66
C TYR A 76 -8.02 -2.77 -3.24
N ARG A 77 -8.70 -1.96 -4.05
CA ARG A 77 -8.85 -0.52 -3.81
C ARG A 77 -9.63 -0.22 -2.53
N ASN A 78 -10.46 -1.14 -2.08
CA ASN A 78 -11.31 -0.95 -0.91
C ASN A 78 -10.73 -1.56 0.37
N ILE A 79 -9.49 -2.04 0.34
CA ILE A 79 -8.77 -2.38 1.57
C ILE A 79 -8.47 -1.09 2.31
N SER A 80 -8.71 -1.04 3.63
CA SER A 80 -8.54 0.17 4.42
C SER A 80 -7.14 0.77 4.29
N PHE A 81 -6.11 -0.08 4.27
CA PHE A 81 -4.73 0.37 4.10
C PHE A 81 -4.52 1.05 2.75
N GLU A 82 -5.12 0.50 1.68
CA GLU A 82 -5.03 1.09 0.36
C GLU A 82 -5.83 2.39 0.27
N ARG A 83 -6.98 2.46 0.93
CA ARG A 83 -7.81 3.67 0.94
C ARG A 83 -7.08 4.81 1.65
N GLU A 84 -6.43 4.54 2.77
CA GLU A 84 -5.64 5.56 3.44
C GLU A 84 -4.51 6.05 2.54
N ALA A 85 -3.75 5.13 1.96
CA ALA A 85 -2.62 5.49 1.11
C ALA A 85 -3.07 6.28 -0.13
N LYS A 86 -4.15 5.84 -0.78
CA LYS A 86 -4.66 6.50 -1.99
C LYS A 86 -5.18 7.90 -1.69
N ALA A 87 -5.87 8.07 -0.57
CA ALA A 87 -6.43 9.36 -0.19
C ALA A 87 -5.35 10.40 0.12
N ASN A 88 -4.17 9.96 0.56
CA ASN A 88 -3.12 10.85 1.07
C ASN A 88 -1.82 10.83 0.25
N GLU A 89 -1.77 10.06 -0.83
CA GLU A 89 -0.53 9.88 -1.60
C GLU A 89 -0.01 11.16 -2.23
N LYS A 90 -0.89 12.11 -2.54
CA LYS A 90 -0.52 13.39 -3.13
C LYS A 90 -0.05 14.41 -2.11
N ASN A 91 -0.34 14.21 -0.83
CA ASN A 91 0.15 15.05 0.25
C ASN A 91 1.51 14.51 0.71
N LEU A 92 2.59 15.07 0.17
CA LEU A 92 3.95 14.59 0.45
C LEU A 92 4.37 14.78 1.91
N ASN A 93 3.62 15.60 2.66
CA ASN A 93 3.88 15.83 4.08
C ASN A 93 2.98 14.98 4.99
N TYR A 94 2.17 14.09 4.41
CA TYR A 94 1.16 13.36 5.17
C TYR A 94 1.75 12.58 6.36
N LEU A 95 2.86 11.89 6.17
CA LEU A 95 3.46 11.08 7.23
C LEU A 95 3.90 11.91 8.44
N SER A 96 4.27 13.16 8.24
CA SER A 96 4.63 14.05 9.34
C SER A 96 3.42 14.52 10.14
N GLU A 97 2.24 14.47 9.54
CA GLU A 97 0.97 14.90 10.15
C GLU A 97 0.13 13.72 10.61
N ARG A 98 0.40 12.52 10.11
CA ARG A 98 -0.43 11.34 10.30
C ARG A 98 -0.44 10.88 11.75
N LYS A 99 -1.63 10.59 12.25
CA LYS A 99 -1.82 9.99 13.57
C LYS A 99 -1.58 8.49 13.50
N ARG A 100 -1.12 7.93 14.62
CA ARG A 100 -0.89 6.49 14.74
C ARG A 100 -2.18 5.73 14.45
N ASN A 101 -2.07 4.65 13.68
CA ASN A 101 -3.19 3.79 13.30
C ASN A 101 -4.31 4.53 12.56
N ALA A 102 -3.96 5.56 11.79
CA ALA A 102 -4.94 6.34 11.03
C ALA A 102 -5.72 5.50 10.02
N TRP A 103 -5.19 4.35 9.57
CA TRP A 103 -5.88 3.46 8.64
C TRP A 103 -7.26 3.01 9.16
N ARG A 104 -7.44 3.01 10.48
CA ARG A 104 -8.69 2.53 11.09
C ARG A 104 -9.92 3.36 10.73
N LYS A 105 -9.71 4.60 10.34
CA LYS A 105 -10.83 5.47 9.95
C LYS A 105 -11.20 5.37 8.47
N TYR A 106 -10.47 4.60 7.72
CA TYR A 106 -10.73 4.34 6.30
C TYR A 106 -11.34 2.95 6.10
#